data_460d55429eecb143c6ae8e1dd58e66fe
#
_entry.id   460d55429eecb143c6ae8e1dd58e66fe
#
_cell.length_a   1.000
_cell.length_b   1.000
_cell.length_c   1.000
_cell.angle_alpha   90.00
_cell.angle_beta   90.00
_cell.angle_gamma   90.00
#
_symmetry.space_group_name_H-M   'P 1'
#
loop_
_entity.id
_entity.type
_entity.pdbx_description
1 polymer ?
#
loop_
_entity_poly.entity_id
_entity_poly.type
_entity_poly.pdbx_seq_one_letter_code
_entity_poly.pdbx_strand_id
1 'polypeptide(L)'
;MEERIEALIEAMDKFYGKDGDKDRAHTHSVWLVAKTIAEEEGLDKNLVDIIEKAAVVHDASCPLCRSLYGKAEGRMQEVHSREVIEPLLSILGWSKETKEKLIDMASRHHTYSDSDPIEDVVLKEADAIVNLSEAEEFDVNKAIWYGALSLIHI
;
A
#
# COMPACT_ATOMS: atom_id res chain seq x y z
N MET A 1 -11.14 -21.29 -0.29
CA MET A 1 -9.77 -21.06 -0.77
C MET A 1 -9.07 -20.05 0.15
N GLU A 2 -7.88 -20.37 0.58
CA GLU A 2 -7.13 -19.53 1.49
C GLU A 2 -6.56 -18.29 0.77
N GLU A 3 -6.78 -17.10 1.35
CA GLU A 3 -6.35 -15.84 0.76
C GLU A 3 -4.93 -15.50 1.23
N ARG A 4 -3.94 -16.14 0.62
CA ARG A 4 -2.54 -16.07 1.05
C ARG A 4 -1.80 -14.90 0.43
N ILE A 5 -0.99 -14.23 1.27
CA ILE A 5 -0.16 -13.09 0.84
C ILE A 5 0.82 -13.50 -0.28
N GLU A 6 1.35 -14.71 -0.24
CA GLU A 6 2.31 -15.19 -1.25
C GLU A 6 1.67 -15.20 -2.65
N ALA A 7 0.40 -15.60 -2.75
CA ALA A 7 -0.32 -15.59 -4.02
C ALA A 7 -0.50 -14.17 -4.55
N LEU A 8 -0.75 -13.21 -3.65
CA LEU A 8 -0.90 -11.81 -4.03
C LEU A 8 0.43 -11.20 -4.48
N ILE A 9 1.50 -11.48 -3.76
CA ILE A 9 2.84 -11.01 -4.14
C ILE A 9 3.21 -11.51 -5.53
N GLU A 10 3.00 -12.80 -5.79
CA GLU A 10 3.29 -13.39 -7.10
C GLU A 10 2.45 -12.73 -8.19
N ALA A 11 1.17 -12.51 -7.95
CA ALA A 11 0.27 -11.85 -8.91
C ALA A 11 0.72 -10.42 -9.20
N MET A 12 1.12 -9.68 -8.17
CA MET A 12 1.58 -8.30 -8.33
C MET A 12 2.94 -8.21 -9.03
N ASP A 13 3.84 -9.13 -8.75
CA ASP A 13 5.13 -9.18 -9.43
C ASP A 13 4.94 -9.39 -10.94
N LYS A 14 4.03 -10.28 -11.33
CA LYS A 14 3.65 -10.49 -12.73
C LYS A 14 2.96 -9.27 -13.33
N PHE A 15 2.08 -8.66 -12.56
CA PHE A 15 1.33 -7.46 -12.99
C PHE A 15 2.27 -6.31 -13.35
N TYR A 16 3.26 -6.02 -12.52
CA TYR A 16 4.23 -4.96 -12.80
C TYR A 16 5.14 -5.29 -13.98
N GLY A 17 5.41 -6.56 -14.21
CA GLY A 17 6.14 -7.02 -15.40
C GLY A 17 7.60 -6.61 -15.47
N LYS A 18 8.16 -6.74 -16.66
CA LYS A 18 9.57 -6.52 -16.97
C LYS A 18 10.06 -5.11 -16.63
N ASP A 19 9.23 -4.11 -16.90
CA ASP A 19 9.62 -2.70 -16.76
C ASP A 19 9.17 -2.11 -15.43
N GLY A 20 8.65 -2.95 -14.51
CA GLY A 20 8.12 -2.54 -13.23
C GLY A 20 9.04 -2.73 -12.04
N ASP A 21 10.36 -2.72 -12.24
CA ASP A 21 11.31 -2.96 -11.14
C ASP A 21 11.17 -1.95 -10.01
N LYS A 22 10.96 -0.68 -10.33
CA LYS A 22 10.77 0.36 -9.32
C LYS A 22 9.48 0.16 -8.54
N ASP A 23 8.40 -0.18 -9.23
CA ASP A 23 7.11 -0.44 -8.59
C ASP A 23 7.20 -1.65 -7.66
N ARG A 24 7.84 -2.74 -8.11
CA ARG A 24 8.05 -3.93 -7.27
C ARG A 24 8.88 -3.60 -6.05
N ALA A 25 10.00 -2.90 -6.23
CA ALA A 25 10.90 -2.54 -5.13
C ALA A 25 10.16 -1.68 -4.09
N HIS A 26 9.41 -0.67 -4.55
CA HIS A 26 8.61 0.17 -3.66
C HIS A 26 7.57 -0.65 -2.90
N THR A 27 6.82 -1.48 -3.61
CA THR A 27 5.78 -2.33 -3.03
C THR A 27 6.34 -3.27 -1.97
N HIS A 28 7.46 -3.94 -2.26
CA HIS A 28 8.10 -4.86 -1.32
C HIS A 28 8.63 -4.11 -0.08
N SER A 29 9.16 -2.90 -0.27
CA SER A 29 9.64 -2.07 0.84
C SER A 29 8.48 -1.63 1.74
N VAL A 30 7.38 -1.17 1.16
CA VAL A 30 6.19 -0.76 1.94
C VAL A 30 5.61 -1.96 2.70
N TRP A 31 5.52 -3.10 2.04
CA TRP A 31 5.06 -4.33 2.69
C TRP A 31 5.91 -4.67 3.92
N LEU A 32 7.23 -4.67 3.78
CA LEU A 32 8.14 -4.99 4.88
C LEU A 32 8.03 -3.99 6.03
N VAL A 33 8.01 -2.69 5.72
CA VAL A 33 7.88 -1.63 6.74
C VAL A 33 6.52 -1.69 7.42
N ALA A 34 5.44 -1.85 6.67
CA ALA A 34 4.08 -1.94 7.23
C ALA A 34 3.94 -3.14 8.16
N LYS A 35 4.44 -4.31 7.74
CA LYS A 35 4.45 -5.51 8.56
C LYS A 35 5.22 -5.28 9.86
N THR A 36 6.40 -4.68 9.76
CA THR A 36 7.25 -4.40 10.92
C THR A 36 6.55 -3.47 11.90
N ILE A 37 5.97 -2.38 11.43
CA ILE A 37 5.23 -1.43 12.29
C ILE A 37 4.06 -2.15 12.95
N ALA A 38 3.27 -2.90 12.20
CA ALA A 38 2.09 -3.60 12.71
C ALA A 38 2.46 -4.59 13.82
N GLU A 39 3.53 -5.35 13.63
CA GLU A 39 4.02 -6.31 14.63
C GLU A 39 4.57 -5.62 15.87
N GLU A 40 5.34 -4.55 15.69
CA GLU A 40 5.90 -3.76 16.80
C GLU A 40 4.81 -3.09 17.63
N GLU A 41 3.71 -2.67 17.00
CA GLU A 41 2.56 -2.09 17.70
C GLU A 41 1.67 -3.16 18.36
N GLY A 42 1.99 -4.43 18.20
CA GLY A 42 1.24 -5.52 18.83
C GLY A 42 -0.15 -5.74 18.27
N LEU A 43 -0.37 -5.40 17.00
CA LEU A 43 -1.67 -5.60 16.38
C LEU A 43 -1.97 -7.09 16.21
N ASP A 44 -3.26 -7.46 16.23
CA ASP A 44 -3.63 -8.87 16.10
C ASP A 44 -3.31 -9.40 14.70
N LYS A 45 -3.27 -10.73 14.58
CA LYS A 45 -2.88 -11.40 13.33
C LYS A 45 -3.78 -11.03 12.15
N ASN A 46 -5.07 -10.81 12.38
CA ASN A 46 -6.00 -10.46 11.32
C ASN A 46 -5.70 -9.06 10.77
N LEU A 47 -5.39 -8.12 11.66
CA LEU A 47 -4.99 -6.77 11.25
C LEU A 47 -3.65 -6.78 10.53
N VAL A 48 -2.67 -7.51 11.05
CA VAL A 48 -1.36 -7.61 10.38
C VAL A 48 -1.53 -8.18 8.97
N ASP A 49 -2.33 -9.24 8.83
CA ASP A 49 -2.60 -9.87 7.54
C ASP A 49 -3.21 -8.88 6.53
N ILE A 50 -4.24 -8.14 6.94
CA ILE A 50 -4.88 -7.18 6.03
C ILE A 50 -3.94 -6.01 5.68
N ILE A 51 -3.13 -5.56 6.63
CA ILE A 51 -2.13 -4.51 6.39
C ILE A 51 -1.09 -4.97 5.37
N GLU A 52 -0.58 -6.19 5.50
CA GLU A 52 0.37 -6.74 4.53
C GLU A 52 -0.23 -6.79 3.12
N LYS A 53 -1.44 -7.28 2.99
CA LYS A 53 -2.14 -7.37 1.71
C LYS A 53 -2.39 -5.99 1.11
N ALA A 54 -2.82 -5.04 1.94
CA ALA A 54 -3.03 -3.67 1.49
C ALA A 54 -1.73 -3.02 1.01
N ALA A 55 -0.63 -3.26 1.72
CA ALA A 55 0.67 -2.74 1.31
C ALA A 55 1.07 -3.25 -0.08
N VAL A 56 0.78 -4.52 -0.37
CA VAL A 56 1.14 -5.13 -1.67
C VAL A 56 0.32 -4.55 -2.82
N VAL A 57 -0.93 -4.14 -2.60
CA VAL A 57 -1.81 -3.63 -3.68
C VAL A 57 -1.97 -2.11 -3.71
N HIS A 58 -1.48 -1.39 -2.70
CA HIS A 58 -1.83 0.03 -2.54
C HIS A 58 -1.49 0.91 -3.74
N ASP A 59 -0.43 0.62 -4.47
CA ASP A 59 0.03 1.38 -5.63
C ASP A 59 -0.30 0.72 -6.97
N ALA A 60 -1.20 -0.27 -6.98
CA ALA A 60 -1.53 -1.03 -8.20
C ALA A 60 -2.00 -0.14 -9.35
N SER A 61 -2.60 1.03 -9.06
CA SER A 61 -3.07 1.94 -10.10
C SER A 61 -1.98 2.82 -10.71
N CYS A 62 -0.77 2.85 -10.14
CA CYS A 62 0.30 3.73 -10.62
C CYS A 62 0.66 3.54 -12.09
N PRO A 63 0.83 2.30 -12.60
CA PRO A 63 1.11 2.13 -14.03
C PRO A 63 0.00 2.70 -14.93
N LEU A 64 -1.26 2.50 -14.56
CA LEU A 64 -2.39 3.07 -15.29
C LEU A 64 -2.37 4.59 -15.28
N CYS A 65 -2.12 5.18 -14.11
CA CYS A 65 -2.05 6.64 -13.97
C CYS A 65 -0.93 7.23 -14.82
N ARG A 66 0.24 6.61 -14.85
CA ARG A 66 1.34 7.06 -15.70
C ARG A 66 0.98 6.97 -17.17
N SER A 67 0.26 5.92 -17.58
CA SER A 67 -0.20 5.74 -18.96
C SER A 67 -1.22 6.80 -19.36
N LEU A 68 -2.17 7.11 -18.48
CA LEU A 68 -3.27 8.06 -18.78
C LEU A 68 -2.85 9.52 -18.66
N TYR A 69 -2.02 9.84 -17.67
CA TYR A 69 -1.73 11.23 -17.28
C TYR A 69 -0.26 11.62 -17.35
N GLY A 70 0.62 10.66 -17.66
CA GLY A 70 2.07 10.89 -17.65
C GLY A 70 2.69 10.91 -16.25
N LYS A 71 1.90 10.76 -15.20
CA LYS A 71 2.33 10.78 -13.80
C LYS A 71 1.32 10.05 -12.92
N ALA A 72 1.75 9.66 -11.71
CA ALA A 72 0.90 8.99 -10.74
C ALA A 72 0.77 9.84 -9.48
N GLU A 73 -0.09 10.85 -9.51
CA GLU A 73 -0.40 11.67 -8.33
C GLU A 73 -1.37 10.94 -7.41
N GLY A 74 -1.28 11.21 -6.09
CA GLY A 74 -2.04 10.52 -5.08
C GLY A 74 -3.53 10.42 -5.32
N ARG A 75 -4.18 11.54 -5.66
CA ARG A 75 -5.62 11.55 -5.93
C ARG A 75 -6.01 10.70 -7.15
N MET A 76 -5.19 10.73 -8.18
CA MET A 76 -5.40 9.92 -9.38
C MET A 76 -5.28 8.43 -9.04
N GLN A 77 -4.29 8.07 -8.23
CA GLN A 77 -4.12 6.70 -7.76
C GLN A 77 -5.36 6.22 -7.02
N GLU A 78 -5.89 7.04 -6.12
CA GLU A 78 -7.09 6.69 -5.35
C GLU A 78 -8.30 6.45 -6.25
N VAL A 79 -8.53 7.34 -7.21
CA VAL A 79 -9.66 7.25 -8.14
C VAL A 79 -9.64 5.97 -8.97
N HIS A 80 -8.44 5.54 -9.40
CA HIS A 80 -8.29 4.38 -10.28
C HIS A 80 -8.00 3.06 -9.55
N SER A 81 -7.95 3.06 -8.20
CA SER A 81 -7.62 1.86 -7.43
C SER A 81 -8.57 0.70 -7.71
N ARG A 82 -9.88 0.94 -7.68
CA ARG A 82 -10.88 -0.12 -7.86
C ARG A 82 -10.76 -0.81 -9.22
N GLU A 83 -10.65 -0.05 -10.29
CA GLU A 83 -10.63 -0.63 -11.64
C GLU A 83 -9.42 -1.52 -11.89
N VAL A 84 -8.34 -1.30 -11.15
CA VAL A 84 -7.12 -2.12 -11.26
C VAL A 84 -7.13 -3.28 -10.27
N ILE A 85 -7.45 -3.03 -9.00
CA ILE A 85 -7.36 -4.03 -7.93
C ILE A 85 -8.46 -5.07 -8.03
N GLU A 86 -9.69 -4.68 -8.34
CA GLU A 86 -10.84 -5.59 -8.38
C GLU A 86 -10.61 -6.79 -9.32
N PRO A 87 -10.19 -6.59 -10.59
CA PRO A 87 -9.93 -7.72 -11.47
C PRO A 87 -8.79 -8.62 -10.99
N LEU A 88 -7.72 -8.04 -10.42
CA LEU A 88 -6.58 -8.81 -9.91
C LEU A 88 -7.02 -9.77 -8.79
N LEU A 89 -7.78 -9.27 -7.84
CA LEU A 89 -8.24 -10.06 -6.70
C LEU A 89 -9.32 -11.06 -7.10
N SER A 90 -10.14 -10.73 -8.10
CA SER A 90 -11.15 -11.64 -8.64
C SER A 90 -10.53 -12.85 -9.32
N ILE A 91 -9.43 -12.66 -10.06
CA ILE A 91 -8.68 -13.75 -10.68
C ILE A 91 -8.14 -14.70 -9.61
N LEU A 92 -7.72 -14.18 -8.45
CA LEU A 92 -7.26 -14.99 -7.34
C LEU A 92 -8.41 -15.72 -6.60
N GLY A 93 -9.64 -15.38 -6.92
CA GLY A 93 -10.82 -15.99 -6.28
C GLY A 93 -11.07 -15.49 -4.86
N TRP A 94 -10.56 -14.31 -4.52
CA TRP A 94 -10.70 -13.76 -3.17
C TRP A 94 -12.12 -13.25 -2.90
N SER A 95 -12.52 -13.29 -1.63
CA SER A 95 -13.87 -12.91 -1.22
C SER A 95 -14.16 -11.44 -1.49
N LYS A 96 -15.45 -11.13 -1.64
CA LYS A 96 -15.92 -9.76 -1.79
C LYS A 96 -15.50 -8.90 -0.60
N GLU A 97 -15.60 -9.44 0.61
CA GLU A 97 -15.22 -8.75 1.84
C GLU A 97 -13.75 -8.31 1.81
N THR A 98 -12.84 -9.23 1.47
CA THR A 98 -11.41 -8.92 1.37
C THR A 98 -11.15 -7.92 0.25
N LYS A 99 -11.73 -8.12 -0.92
CA LYS A 99 -11.57 -7.20 -2.05
C LYS A 99 -11.96 -5.79 -1.69
N GLU A 100 -13.16 -5.61 -1.11
CA GLU A 100 -13.64 -4.28 -0.74
C GLU A 100 -12.76 -3.61 0.31
N LYS A 101 -12.28 -4.37 1.29
CA LYS A 101 -11.39 -3.83 2.33
C LYS A 101 -10.08 -3.33 1.72
N LEU A 102 -9.46 -4.10 0.84
CA LEU A 102 -8.20 -3.72 0.20
C LEU A 102 -8.38 -2.54 -0.75
N ILE A 103 -9.47 -2.53 -1.53
CA ILE A 103 -9.80 -1.43 -2.42
C ILE A 103 -10.00 -0.13 -1.63
N ASP A 104 -10.74 -0.21 -0.52
CA ASP A 104 -10.99 0.96 0.33
C ASP A 104 -9.69 1.52 0.90
N MET A 105 -8.82 0.66 1.40
CA MET A 105 -7.53 1.10 1.95
C MET A 105 -6.66 1.75 0.88
N ALA A 106 -6.56 1.14 -0.30
CA ALA A 106 -5.80 1.71 -1.42
C ALA A 106 -6.41 3.04 -1.87
N SER A 107 -7.72 3.14 -1.89
CA SER A 107 -8.43 4.34 -2.34
C SER A 107 -8.31 5.52 -1.36
N ARG A 108 -7.82 5.28 -0.14
CA ARG A 108 -7.65 6.31 0.89
C ARG A 108 -6.19 6.56 1.28
N HIS A 109 -5.24 5.83 0.69
CA HIS A 109 -3.88 5.85 1.23
C HIS A 109 -3.14 7.19 1.08
N HIS A 110 -3.66 8.11 0.28
CA HIS A 110 -3.15 9.49 0.19
C HIS A 110 -4.08 10.52 0.86
N THR A 111 -5.16 10.07 1.48
CA THR A 111 -6.13 10.93 2.18
C THR A 111 -6.01 10.70 3.68
N TYR A 112 -5.57 11.71 4.42
CA TYR A 112 -5.34 11.62 5.86
C TYR A 112 -6.53 12.15 6.65
N SER A 113 -6.91 11.44 7.72
CA SER A 113 -7.98 11.82 8.63
C SER A 113 -7.62 11.44 10.06
N ASP A 114 -8.00 12.28 11.02
CA ASP A 114 -7.80 12.00 12.45
C ASP A 114 -8.59 10.77 12.91
N SER A 115 -9.61 10.38 12.15
CA SER A 115 -10.45 9.21 12.45
C SER A 115 -10.05 7.96 11.67
N ASP A 116 -8.89 7.94 11.01
CA ASP A 116 -8.43 6.77 10.29
C ASP A 116 -8.31 5.55 11.20
N PRO A 117 -8.80 4.36 10.77
CA PRO A 117 -8.54 3.13 11.49
C PRO A 117 -7.03 2.85 11.56
N ILE A 118 -6.61 2.10 12.57
CA ILE A 118 -5.18 1.81 12.78
C ILE A 118 -4.52 1.16 11.55
N GLU A 119 -5.22 0.29 10.84
CA GLU A 119 -4.69 -0.36 9.64
C GLU A 119 -4.38 0.66 8.54
N ASP A 120 -5.21 1.68 8.36
CA ASP A 120 -4.95 2.75 7.41
C ASP A 120 -3.77 3.61 7.85
N VAL A 121 -3.67 3.91 9.14
CA VAL A 121 -2.56 4.69 9.70
C VAL A 121 -1.23 3.98 9.43
N VAL A 122 -1.17 2.68 9.71
CA VAL A 122 0.06 1.89 9.50
C VAL A 122 0.46 1.90 8.01
N LEU A 123 -0.49 1.67 7.12
CA LEU A 123 -0.22 1.67 5.68
C LEU A 123 0.33 3.03 5.22
N LYS A 124 -0.32 4.11 5.62
CA LYS A 124 0.07 5.47 5.22
C LYS A 124 1.45 5.85 5.76
N GLU A 125 1.74 5.49 7.00
CA GLU A 125 3.06 5.76 7.58
C GLU A 125 4.16 4.95 6.91
N ALA A 126 3.91 3.67 6.62
CA ALA A 126 4.85 2.83 5.91
C ALA A 126 5.16 3.39 4.52
N ASP A 127 4.13 3.79 3.78
CA ASP A 127 4.28 4.37 2.46
C ASP A 127 5.09 5.69 2.52
N ALA A 128 4.77 6.55 3.48
CA ALA A 128 5.48 7.82 3.68
C ALA A 128 6.96 7.60 4.01
N ILE A 129 7.26 6.65 4.90
CA ILE A 129 8.65 6.31 5.27
C ILE A 129 9.43 5.84 4.03
N VAL A 130 8.85 4.94 3.25
CA VAL A 130 9.51 4.41 2.05
C VAL A 130 9.70 5.50 1.01
N ASN A 131 8.67 6.31 0.74
CA ASN A 131 8.77 7.43 -0.20
C ASN A 131 9.87 8.41 0.18
N LEU A 132 9.99 8.73 1.46
CA LEU A 132 11.04 9.63 1.95
C LEU A 132 12.43 9.00 1.83
N SER A 133 12.55 7.69 2.06
CA SER A 133 13.83 6.99 1.93
C SER A 133 14.28 6.86 0.47
N GLU A 134 13.34 6.87 -0.47
CA GLU A 134 13.62 6.81 -1.90
C GLU A 134 13.92 8.19 -2.50
N ALA A 135 13.61 9.26 -1.77
CA ALA A 135 13.87 10.62 -2.23
C ALA A 135 15.38 10.92 -2.22
N GLU A 136 15.83 11.84 -3.09
CA GLU A 136 17.24 12.25 -3.16
C GLU A 136 17.73 12.84 -1.84
N GLU A 137 16.83 13.55 -1.12
CA GLU A 137 17.12 14.10 0.20
C GLU A 137 16.09 13.64 1.20
N PHE A 138 16.57 13.03 2.30
CA PHE A 138 15.71 12.66 3.41
C PHE A 138 15.48 13.90 4.28
N ASP A 139 14.21 14.30 4.44
CA ASP A 139 13.80 15.43 5.26
C ASP A 139 12.99 14.95 6.46
N VAL A 140 13.58 15.02 7.65
CA VAL A 140 12.94 14.61 8.91
C VAL A 140 11.68 15.42 9.19
N ASN A 141 11.70 16.72 8.93
CA ASN A 141 10.53 17.57 9.13
C ASN A 141 9.37 17.15 8.24
N LYS A 142 9.67 16.78 7.00
CA LYS A 142 8.67 16.28 6.05
C LYS A 142 8.10 14.94 6.52
N ALA A 143 8.95 14.06 7.06
CA ALA A 143 8.52 12.79 7.63
C ALA A 143 7.55 13.01 8.79
N ILE A 144 7.84 13.95 9.69
CA ILE A 144 6.97 14.33 10.80
C ILE A 144 5.66 14.92 10.29
N TRP A 145 5.73 15.80 9.30
CA TRP A 145 4.56 16.43 8.68
C TRP A 145 3.60 15.39 8.10
N TYR A 146 4.12 14.34 7.46
CA TYR A 146 3.29 13.26 6.92
C TYR A 146 2.83 12.26 7.97
N GLY A 147 3.17 12.46 9.25
CA GLY A 147 2.82 11.52 10.30
C GLY A 147 3.60 10.22 10.26
N ALA A 148 4.64 10.13 9.40
CA ALA A 148 5.41 8.91 9.20
C ALA A 148 6.13 8.43 10.47
N LEU A 149 6.34 9.31 11.43
CA LEU A 149 7.03 8.99 12.68
C LEU A 149 6.09 8.96 13.89
N SER A 150 4.78 9.07 13.69
CA SER A 150 3.82 9.13 14.80
C SER A 150 3.74 7.82 15.58
N LEU A 151 3.92 6.68 14.91
CA LEU A 151 3.92 5.35 15.51
C LEU A 151 5.34 4.86 15.85
N ILE A 152 6.38 5.53 15.36
CA ILE A 152 7.76 5.15 15.61
C ILE A 152 8.28 6.01 16.76
N HIS A 153 8.57 5.38 17.89
CA HIS A 153 9.16 6.08 19.04
C HIS A 153 10.66 6.27 18.79
N ILE A 154 11.00 7.47 18.40
CA ILE A 154 12.39 7.84 18.15
C ILE A 154 12.99 8.36 19.46
#